data_226b6f91b2d00ac3fa7a853b309a674d
#
_entry.id   226b6f91b2d00ac3fa7a853b309a674d
#
_cell.length_a   1.000
_cell.length_b   1.000
_cell.length_c   1.000
_cell.angle_alpha   90.00
_cell.angle_beta   90.00
_cell.angle_gamma   90.00
#
_symmetry.space_group_name_H-M   'P 1'
#
loop_
_entity.id
_entity.type
_entity.pdbx_description
1 polymer ?
#
loop_
_entity_poly.entity_id
_entity_poly.type
_entity_poly.pdbx_seq_one_letter_code
_entity_poly.pdbx_strand_id
1 'polypeptide(L)'
;MEIREITHTVVKEIVDRTEYVAEDGTVFYSVEECEKYESSALFIVTKKLKRINRIISCNEIFNGREDNKDIVEVFDIRDETDLDNLTKYIYLMLSTHGVDDYEIQQYFHSKEPEQASYILDNITYGHEVMLFWSDDFDLCWVYGDGSINGYLEFTRKRIEKALWPDKEI
;
A
#
# COMPACT_ATOMS: atom_id res chain seq x y z
N MET A 1 -5.75 28.42 -71.04
CA MET A 1 -6.07 28.78 -69.63
C MET A 1 -6.19 27.43 -68.87
N GLU A 2 -5.24 27.10 -68.03
CA GLU A 2 -5.19 25.84 -67.29
C GLU A 2 -5.77 26.10 -65.89
N ILE A 3 -6.83 25.39 -65.52
CA ILE A 3 -7.45 25.49 -64.20
C ILE A 3 -6.81 24.39 -63.32
N ARG A 4 -6.10 24.79 -62.26
CA ARG A 4 -5.60 23.89 -61.25
C ARG A 4 -6.46 24.01 -60.00
N GLU A 5 -7.11 22.92 -59.62
CA GLU A 5 -7.76 22.80 -58.32
C GLU A 5 -6.73 22.42 -57.26
N ILE A 6 -6.60 23.28 -56.24
CA ILE A 6 -5.74 22.99 -55.06
C ILE A 6 -6.66 22.58 -53.93
N THR A 7 -6.64 21.29 -53.59
CA THR A 7 -7.39 20.75 -52.45
C THR A 7 -6.49 20.79 -51.20
N HIS A 8 -6.96 21.46 -50.16
CA HIS A 8 -6.34 21.41 -48.82
C HIS A 8 -7.15 20.44 -47.95
N THR A 9 -6.48 19.39 -47.45
CA THR A 9 -7.07 18.54 -46.42
C THR A 9 -6.90 19.19 -45.07
N VAL A 10 -7.99 19.62 -44.46
CA VAL A 10 -8.00 20.14 -43.08
C VAL A 10 -8.20 18.92 -42.17
N VAL A 11 -7.15 18.48 -41.50
CA VAL A 11 -7.27 17.50 -40.42
C VAL A 11 -7.81 18.25 -39.21
N LYS A 12 -9.05 17.98 -38.86
CA LYS A 12 -9.67 18.50 -37.63
C LYS A 12 -9.36 17.49 -36.53
N GLU A 13 -8.51 17.90 -35.59
CA GLU A 13 -8.34 17.13 -34.36
C GLU A 13 -9.67 17.12 -33.59
N ILE A 14 -10.21 15.95 -33.36
CA ILE A 14 -11.39 15.74 -32.51
C ILE A 14 -10.85 15.34 -31.15
N VAL A 15 -11.10 16.15 -30.14
CA VAL A 15 -10.82 15.79 -28.75
C VAL A 15 -11.98 14.90 -28.29
N ASP A 16 -11.75 13.61 -28.17
CA ASP A 16 -12.79 12.66 -27.77
C ASP A 16 -13.15 12.80 -26.28
N ARG A 17 -12.17 13.08 -25.44
CA ARG A 17 -12.36 13.32 -24.00
C ARG A 17 -11.19 14.11 -23.41
N THR A 18 -11.45 14.79 -22.29
CA THR A 18 -10.42 15.43 -21.46
C THR A 18 -10.11 14.52 -20.27
N GLU A 19 -8.84 14.31 -20.00
CA GLU A 19 -8.35 13.57 -18.85
C GLU A 19 -7.57 14.53 -17.94
N TYR A 20 -7.79 14.41 -16.64
CA TYR A 20 -7.07 15.13 -15.60
C TYR A 20 -6.19 14.12 -14.87
N VAL A 21 -4.90 14.31 -14.89
CA VAL A 21 -3.93 13.37 -14.34
C VAL A 21 -3.38 13.95 -13.05
N ALA A 22 -3.64 13.28 -11.92
CA ALA A 22 -3.06 13.62 -10.64
C ALA A 22 -1.54 13.40 -10.64
N GLU A 23 -0.85 13.98 -9.66
CA GLU A 23 0.61 13.96 -9.57
C GLU A 23 1.20 12.54 -9.48
N ASP A 24 0.45 11.57 -8.95
CA ASP A 24 0.84 10.15 -8.88
C ASP A 24 0.49 9.35 -10.14
N GLY A 25 -0.10 10.01 -11.16
CA GLY A 25 -0.49 9.41 -12.43
C GLY A 25 -1.93 8.87 -12.45
N THR A 26 -2.70 9.00 -11.37
CA THR A 26 -4.13 8.62 -11.35
C THR A 26 -4.93 9.52 -12.28
N VAL A 27 -5.80 8.91 -13.11
CA VAL A 27 -6.56 9.62 -14.15
C VAL A 27 -8.00 9.85 -13.69
N PHE A 28 -8.47 11.09 -13.86
CA PHE A 28 -9.84 11.52 -13.59
C PHE A 28 -10.47 12.14 -14.85
N TYR A 29 -11.80 12.22 -14.87
CA TYR A 29 -12.54 12.82 -15.97
C TYR A 29 -13.19 14.16 -15.61
N SER A 30 -12.93 14.64 -14.38
CA SER A 30 -13.37 15.94 -13.88
C SER A 30 -12.22 16.59 -13.10
N VAL A 31 -12.07 17.91 -13.23
CA VAL A 31 -11.07 18.66 -12.49
C VAL A 31 -11.35 18.63 -10.99
N GLU A 32 -12.62 18.70 -10.61
CA GLU A 32 -13.06 18.69 -9.21
C GLU A 32 -12.72 17.37 -8.51
N GLU A 33 -12.86 16.24 -9.20
CA GLU A 33 -12.47 14.92 -8.67
C GLU A 33 -10.96 14.82 -8.48
N CYS A 34 -10.18 15.30 -9.46
CA CYS A 34 -8.73 15.32 -9.38
C CYS A 34 -8.24 16.20 -8.21
N GLU A 35 -8.75 17.44 -8.09
CA GLU A 35 -8.41 18.35 -7.00
C GLU A 35 -8.83 17.79 -5.62
N LYS A 36 -10.01 17.17 -5.52
CA LYS A 36 -10.47 16.50 -4.29
C LYS A 36 -9.56 15.35 -3.91
N TYR A 37 -9.13 14.55 -4.88
CA TYR A 37 -8.19 13.46 -4.66
C TYR A 37 -6.85 13.97 -4.14
N GLU A 38 -6.23 14.92 -4.82
CA GLU A 38 -4.93 15.50 -4.45
C GLU A 38 -4.96 16.28 -3.11
N SER A 39 -6.11 16.80 -2.72
CA SER A 39 -6.30 17.45 -1.41
C SER A 39 -6.64 16.46 -0.29
N SER A 40 -6.84 15.17 -0.59
CA SER A 40 -7.17 14.18 0.43
C SER A 40 -6.00 13.95 1.41
N ALA A 41 -6.33 13.68 2.67
CA ALA A 41 -5.33 13.39 3.69
C ALA A 41 -4.47 12.17 3.34
N LEU A 42 -5.08 11.15 2.70
CA LEU A 42 -4.38 9.95 2.26
C LEU A 42 -3.35 10.28 1.17
N PHE A 43 -3.71 11.03 0.14
CA PHE A 43 -2.79 11.44 -0.91
C PHE A 43 -1.62 12.25 -0.35
N ILE A 44 -1.91 13.23 0.53
CA ILE A 44 -0.88 14.08 1.15
C ILE A 44 0.11 13.26 1.98
N VAL A 45 -0.36 12.25 2.73
CA VAL A 45 0.52 11.41 3.54
C VAL A 45 1.32 10.44 2.67
N THR A 46 0.71 9.86 1.65
CA THR A 46 1.38 8.95 0.71
C THR A 46 2.56 9.62 0.02
N LYS A 47 2.44 10.88 -0.34
CA LYS A 47 3.54 11.67 -0.94
C LYS A 47 4.75 11.87 -0.02
N LYS A 48 4.56 11.80 1.29
CA LYS A 48 5.66 11.92 2.27
C LYS A 48 6.41 10.62 2.50
N LEU A 49 5.80 9.50 2.11
CA LEU A 49 6.37 8.17 2.28
C LEU A 49 7.16 7.77 1.04
N LYS A 50 8.34 7.16 1.26
CA LYS A 50 9.11 6.56 0.19
C LYS A 50 8.75 5.09 0.06
N ARG A 51 7.82 4.79 -0.85
CA ARG A 51 7.52 3.41 -1.24
C ARG A 51 8.68 2.86 -2.09
N ILE A 52 9.16 1.66 -1.74
CA ILE A 52 10.29 1.01 -2.44
C ILE A 52 9.80 0.17 -3.60
N ASN A 53 8.62 -0.42 -3.47
CA ASN A 53 8.04 -1.28 -4.49
C ASN A 53 6.70 -0.73 -5.01
N ARG A 54 6.26 -1.23 -6.16
CA ARG A 54 4.84 -1.19 -6.52
C ARG A 54 4.05 -2.10 -5.57
N ILE A 55 2.75 -1.91 -5.47
CA ILE A 55 1.87 -2.85 -4.78
C ILE A 55 2.01 -4.23 -5.44
N ILE A 56 2.32 -5.26 -4.65
CA ILE A 56 2.56 -6.62 -5.12
C ILE A 56 1.63 -7.57 -4.40
N SER A 57 1.02 -8.50 -5.14
CA SER A 57 0.28 -9.62 -4.52
C SER A 57 1.25 -10.56 -3.80
N CYS A 58 0.86 -11.10 -2.66
CA CYS A 58 1.61 -12.14 -1.97
C CYS A 58 1.88 -13.37 -2.86
N ASN A 59 1.00 -13.66 -3.81
CA ASN A 59 1.22 -14.74 -4.79
C ASN A 59 2.46 -14.50 -5.67
N GLU A 60 2.79 -13.24 -5.98
CA GLU A 60 3.99 -12.91 -6.74
C GLU A 60 5.27 -13.16 -5.94
N ILE A 61 5.21 -13.01 -4.61
CA ILE A 61 6.36 -13.16 -3.72
C ILE A 61 6.54 -14.62 -3.25
N PHE A 62 5.44 -15.27 -2.85
CA PHE A 62 5.48 -16.54 -2.13
C PHE A 62 5.13 -17.76 -2.98
N ASN A 63 4.94 -17.57 -4.27
CA ASN A 63 4.81 -18.59 -5.29
C ASN A 63 3.90 -19.78 -4.93
N GLY A 64 2.61 -19.68 -5.14
CA GLY A 64 1.85 -20.90 -5.36
C GLY A 64 0.71 -21.27 -4.42
N ARG A 65 0.04 -20.33 -3.78
CA ARG A 65 -1.31 -20.57 -3.28
C ARG A 65 -2.26 -19.61 -3.96
N GLU A 66 -3.12 -20.14 -4.83
CA GLU A 66 -4.16 -19.38 -5.54
C GLU A 66 -5.14 -18.64 -4.60
N ASP A 67 -5.15 -19.01 -3.32
CA ASP A 67 -6.06 -18.48 -2.31
C ASP A 67 -5.50 -17.28 -1.51
N ASN A 68 -4.21 -16.94 -1.67
CA ASN A 68 -3.62 -15.82 -0.93
C ASN A 68 -3.56 -14.57 -1.81
N LYS A 69 -4.56 -13.72 -1.64
CA LYS A 69 -4.70 -12.45 -2.36
C LYS A 69 -4.07 -11.26 -1.62
N ASP A 70 -3.43 -11.52 -0.48
CA ASP A 70 -2.80 -10.48 0.31
C ASP A 70 -1.83 -9.63 -0.52
N ILE A 71 -1.76 -8.38 -0.18
CA ILE A 71 -0.96 -7.36 -0.87
C ILE A 71 0.22 -6.98 0.02
N VAL A 72 1.38 -6.76 -0.57
CA VAL A 72 2.57 -6.32 0.16
C VAL A 72 3.01 -4.95 -0.35
N GLU A 73 3.22 -4.05 0.60
CA GLU A 73 3.88 -2.77 0.37
C GLU A 73 5.15 -2.68 1.20
N VAL A 74 6.18 -2.08 0.64
CA VAL A 74 7.47 -1.87 1.32
C VAL A 74 7.82 -0.39 1.30
N PHE A 75 8.10 0.17 2.48
CA PHE A 75 8.45 1.56 2.68
C PHE A 75 9.83 1.70 3.31
N ASP A 76 10.61 2.70 2.89
CA ASP A 76 11.88 3.08 3.50
C ASP A 76 11.60 4.06 4.66
N ILE A 77 11.59 3.55 5.88
CA ILE A 77 11.26 4.30 7.11
C ILE A 77 12.55 4.59 7.86
N ARG A 78 13.04 5.83 7.80
CA ARG A 78 14.37 6.18 8.27
C ARG A 78 14.40 6.81 9.65
N ASP A 79 13.33 7.53 10.00
CA ASP A 79 13.25 8.28 11.24
C ASP A 79 11.82 8.27 11.81
N GLU A 80 11.67 8.90 12.96
CA GLU A 80 10.39 9.00 13.67
C GLU A 80 9.32 9.73 12.84
N THR A 81 9.72 10.70 12.01
CA THR A 81 8.78 11.42 11.13
C THR A 81 8.20 10.51 10.04
N ASP A 82 9.03 9.66 9.45
CA ASP A 82 8.60 8.66 8.49
C ASP A 82 7.68 7.64 9.14
N LEU A 83 8.00 7.20 10.37
CA LEU A 83 7.15 6.27 11.14
C LEU A 83 5.79 6.90 11.46
N ASP A 84 5.74 8.15 11.86
CA ASP A 84 4.50 8.90 12.10
C ASP A 84 3.65 9.01 10.81
N ASN A 85 4.29 9.25 9.68
CA ASN A 85 3.60 9.29 8.39
C ASN A 85 3.08 7.90 7.98
N LEU A 86 3.85 6.83 8.23
CA LEU A 86 3.43 5.45 7.98
C LEU A 86 2.22 5.08 8.85
N THR A 87 2.24 5.42 10.13
CA THR A 87 1.12 5.19 11.05
C THR A 87 -0.15 5.91 10.57
N LYS A 88 -0.02 7.17 10.14
CA LYS A 88 -1.14 7.93 9.55
C LYS A 88 -1.64 7.31 8.24
N TYR A 89 -0.72 6.83 7.42
CA TYR A 89 -1.07 6.13 6.16
C TYR A 89 -1.91 4.89 6.44
N ILE A 90 -1.47 4.04 7.35
CA ILE A 90 -2.20 2.81 7.74
C ILE A 90 -3.59 3.16 8.26
N TYR A 91 -3.68 4.13 9.19
CA TYR A 91 -4.95 4.60 9.72
C TYR A 91 -5.92 5.07 8.62
N LEU A 92 -5.44 5.92 7.71
CA LEU A 92 -6.26 6.48 6.63
C LEU A 92 -6.67 5.41 5.61
N MET A 93 -5.80 4.45 5.32
CA MET A 93 -6.13 3.31 4.45
C MET A 93 -7.27 2.48 5.05
N LEU A 94 -7.13 2.02 6.28
CA LEU A 94 -8.15 1.23 6.97
C LEU A 94 -9.49 1.99 7.06
N SER A 95 -9.46 3.26 7.48
CA SER A 95 -10.65 4.11 7.57
C SER A 95 -11.33 4.33 6.20
N THR A 96 -10.56 4.50 5.13
CA THR A 96 -11.09 4.68 3.77
C THR A 96 -11.79 3.41 3.27
N HIS A 97 -11.36 2.23 3.74
CA HIS A 97 -11.95 0.93 3.40
C HIS A 97 -13.00 0.45 4.40
N GLY A 98 -13.46 1.33 5.28
CA GLY A 98 -14.64 1.11 6.10
C GLY A 98 -14.39 0.52 7.49
N VAL A 99 -13.13 0.37 7.90
CA VAL A 99 -12.76 -0.06 9.26
C VAL A 99 -13.03 1.08 10.22
N ASP A 100 -13.73 0.82 11.31
CA ASP A 100 -14.04 1.87 12.28
C ASP A 100 -12.87 2.19 13.22
N ASP A 101 -12.93 3.36 13.88
CA ASP A 101 -11.86 3.85 14.74
C ASP A 101 -11.53 2.89 15.89
N TYR A 102 -12.53 2.20 16.45
CA TYR A 102 -12.30 1.27 17.54
C TYR A 102 -11.55 0.04 17.05
N GLU A 103 -11.93 -0.52 15.91
CA GLU A 103 -11.23 -1.64 15.29
C GLU A 103 -9.79 -1.25 14.92
N ILE A 104 -9.57 -0.07 14.32
CA ILE A 104 -8.23 0.40 13.99
C ILE A 104 -7.34 0.49 15.25
N GLN A 105 -7.88 0.97 16.37
CA GLN A 105 -7.13 1.03 17.64
C GLN A 105 -6.74 -0.36 18.15
N GLN A 106 -7.55 -1.40 17.89
CA GLN A 106 -7.18 -2.76 18.25
C GLN A 106 -5.99 -3.27 17.44
N TYR A 107 -5.82 -2.88 16.18
CA TYR A 107 -4.65 -3.24 15.38
C TYR A 107 -3.37 -2.61 15.92
N PHE A 108 -3.42 -1.35 16.39
CA PHE A 108 -2.25 -0.68 16.94
C PHE A 108 -1.91 -1.14 18.36
N HIS A 109 -2.89 -1.50 19.18
CA HIS A 109 -2.71 -1.72 20.62
C HIS A 109 -3.06 -3.15 21.07
N SER A 110 -3.08 -4.10 20.16
CA SER A 110 -3.36 -5.50 20.52
C SER A 110 -2.30 -6.03 21.49
N LYS A 111 -2.77 -6.56 22.64
CA LYS A 111 -1.91 -7.16 23.67
C LYS A 111 -1.78 -8.67 23.55
N GLU A 112 -2.32 -9.28 22.50
CA GLU A 112 -2.30 -10.71 22.32
C GLU A 112 -1.07 -11.17 21.53
N PRO A 113 -0.01 -11.70 22.22
CA PRO A 113 1.25 -12.07 21.56
C PRO A 113 1.10 -13.22 20.54
N GLU A 114 0.04 -14.00 20.64
CA GLU A 114 -0.22 -15.12 19.72
C GLU A 114 -0.77 -14.65 18.36
N GLN A 115 -1.29 -13.42 18.30
CA GLN A 115 -1.70 -12.72 17.06
C GLN A 115 -0.67 -11.65 16.68
N ALA A 116 0.61 -11.95 16.85
CA ALA A 116 1.72 -11.01 16.60
C ALA A 116 1.70 -10.37 15.20
N SER A 117 0.95 -10.93 14.27
CA SER A 117 0.74 -10.39 12.92
C SER A 117 -0.07 -9.09 12.88
N TYR A 118 -0.78 -8.72 13.94
CA TYR A 118 -1.61 -7.50 13.98
C TYR A 118 -1.04 -6.37 14.83
N ILE A 119 0.15 -6.54 15.42
CA ILE A 119 0.73 -5.55 16.32
C ILE A 119 1.52 -4.53 15.51
N LEU A 120 0.85 -3.46 15.10
CA LEU A 120 1.47 -2.34 14.39
C LEU A 120 2.35 -1.48 15.30
N ASP A 121 2.13 -1.47 16.62
CA ASP A 121 2.98 -0.79 17.61
C ASP A 121 4.44 -1.28 17.64
N ASN A 122 4.70 -2.47 17.09
CA ASN A 122 6.06 -3.00 17.03
C ASN A 122 6.88 -2.47 15.85
N ILE A 123 6.26 -1.72 14.93
CA ILE A 123 6.99 -1.14 13.80
C ILE A 123 8.06 -0.19 14.34
N THR A 124 9.28 -0.35 13.85
CA THR A 124 10.40 0.52 14.18
C THR A 124 10.92 1.23 12.92
N TYR A 125 11.84 2.16 13.09
CA TYR A 125 12.46 2.89 11.97
C TYR A 125 13.95 2.59 11.86
N GLY A 126 14.57 3.08 10.78
CA GLY A 126 15.98 2.82 10.44
C GLY A 126 16.16 1.68 9.44
N HIS A 127 15.05 1.19 8.86
CA HIS A 127 15.05 0.08 7.87
C HIS A 127 13.81 0.16 6.97
N GLU A 128 13.75 -0.77 6.00
CA GLU A 128 12.54 -0.99 5.21
C GLU A 128 11.48 -1.71 6.04
N VAL A 129 10.25 -1.22 5.96
CA VAL A 129 9.07 -1.79 6.61
C VAL A 129 8.16 -2.44 5.58
N MET A 130 7.80 -3.70 5.79
CA MET A 130 6.85 -4.47 5.01
C MET A 130 5.48 -4.45 5.66
N LEU A 131 4.50 -3.88 4.99
CA LEU A 131 3.09 -3.97 5.34
C LEU A 131 2.42 -5.06 4.51
N PHE A 132 1.61 -5.85 5.16
CA PHE A 132 0.76 -6.85 4.53
C PHE A 132 -0.69 -6.41 4.67
N TRP A 133 -1.44 -6.50 3.58
CA TRP A 133 -2.83 -6.11 3.50
C TRP A 133 -3.68 -7.25 2.98
N SER A 134 -4.94 -7.31 3.45
CA SER A 134 -5.98 -8.05 2.73
C SER A 134 -6.18 -7.48 1.32
N ASP A 135 -6.79 -8.25 0.43
CA ASP A 135 -7.05 -7.83 -0.96
C ASP A 135 -8.01 -6.64 -1.08
N ASP A 136 -8.82 -6.37 -0.06
CA ASP A 136 -9.74 -5.25 0.06
C ASP A 136 -9.24 -4.13 0.98
N PHE A 137 -8.01 -4.23 1.51
CA PHE A 137 -7.36 -3.25 2.40
C PHE A 137 -8.09 -2.96 3.72
N ASP A 138 -8.96 -3.85 4.16
CA ASP A 138 -9.67 -3.75 5.44
C ASP A 138 -8.87 -4.32 6.63
N LEU A 139 -7.78 -5.06 6.34
CA LEU A 139 -6.85 -5.61 7.32
C LEU A 139 -5.41 -5.21 6.98
N CYS A 140 -4.63 -4.85 8.02
CA CYS A 140 -3.20 -4.57 7.90
C CYS A 140 -2.43 -5.30 8.99
N TRP A 141 -1.28 -5.88 8.64
CA TRP A 141 -0.38 -6.50 9.63
C TRP A 141 1.08 -6.38 9.24
N VAL A 142 1.93 -6.62 10.22
CA VAL A 142 3.38 -6.71 10.08
C VAL A 142 3.91 -7.94 10.81
N TYR A 143 5.13 -8.34 10.51
CA TYR A 143 5.82 -9.42 11.21
C TYR A 143 7.00 -8.87 12.00
N GLY A 144 7.05 -9.18 13.31
CA GLY A 144 8.10 -8.69 14.19
C GLY A 144 8.10 -7.15 14.28
N ASP A 145 9.24 -6.54 13.97
CA ASP A 145 9.43 -5.08 13.93
C ASP A 145 9.03 -4.43 12.60
N GLY A 146 8.39 -5.18 11.72
CA GLY A 146 8.03 -4.76 10.36
C GLY A 146 9.15 -4.93 9.34
N SER A 147 10.38 -5.25 9.76
CA SER A 147 11.50 -5.45 8.84
C SER A 147 11.41 -6.77 8.07
N ILE A 148 12.13 -6.84 6.95
CA ILE A 148 12.32 -8.09 6.20
C ILE A 148 12.94 -9.18 7.10
N ASN A 149 13.88 -8.80 7.97
CA ASN A 149 14.49 -9.73 8.93
C ASN A 149 13.48 -10.22 9.98
N GLY A 150 12.61 -9.35 10.50
CA GLY A 150 11.53 -9.71 11.41
C GLY A 150 10.58 -10.75 10.78
N TYR A 151 10.21 -10.54 9.51
CA TYR A 151 9.43 -11.51 8.75
C TYR A 151 10.14 -12.87 8.60
N LEU A 152 11.41 -12.87 8.24
CA LEU A 152 12.19 -14.10 8.07
C LEU A 152 12.33 -14.86 9.39
N GLU A 153 12.58 -14.15 10.49
CA GLU A 153 12.66 -14.76 11.82
C GLU A 153 11.33 -15.35 12.28
N PHE A 154 10.22 -14.64 12.08
CA PHE A 154 8.88 -15.14 12.36
C PHE A 154 8.60 -16.44 11.58
N THR A 155 8.90 -16.44 10.28
CA THR A 155 8.70 -17.61 9.42
C THR A 155 9.57 -18.78 9.87
N ARG A 156 10.82 -18.55 10.24
CA ARG A 156 11.74 -19.57 10.78
C ARG A 156 11.19 -20.18 12.07
N LYS A 157 10.75 -19.37 13.03
CA LYS A 157 10.16 -19.84 14.30
C LYS A 157 8.92 -20.71 14.06
N ARG A 158 8.06 -20.32 13.12
CA ARG A 158 6.88 -21.14 12.75
C ARG A 158 7.27 -22.50 12.17
N ILE A 159 8.27 -22.53 11.29
CA ILE A 159 8.78 -23.79 10.71
C ILE A 159 9.40 -24.65 11.81
N GLU A 160 10.23 -24.09 12.68
CA GLU A 160 10.85 -24.79 13.80
C GLU A 160 9.81 -25.37 14.75
N LYS A 161 8.77 -24.61 15.11
CA LYS A 161 7.66 -25.09 15.94
C LYS A 161 6.87 -26.23 15.27
N ALA A 162 6.68 -26.16 13.96
CA ALA A 162 6.00 -27.22 13.21
C ALA A 162 6.81 -28.53 13.13
N LEU A 163 8.13 -28.42 13.00
CA LEU A 163 9.03 -29.56 12.90
C LEU A 163 9.38 -30.18 14.28
N TRP A 164 9.43 -29.36 15.32
CA TRP A 164 9.81 -29.74 16.67
C TRP A 164 8.86 -29.13 17.71
N PRO A 165 7.61 -29.64 17.81
CA PRO A 165 6.56 -29.02 18.62
C PRO A 165 6.88 -29.01 20.14
N ASP A 166 7.73 -29.94 20.61
CA ASP A 166 8.12 -30.10 22.03
C ASP A 166 9.39 -29.32 22.39
N LYS A 167 9.98 -28.60 21.46
CA LYS A 167 11.16 -27.76 21.71
C LYS A 167 10.68 -26.38 22.22
N GLU A 168 11.03 -26.08 23.47
CA GLU A 168 10.93 -24.68 23.95
C GLU A 168 11.82 -23.76 23.06
N ILE A 169 11.20 -22.82 22.35
CA ILE A 169 11.86 -21.89 21.43
C ILE A 169 11.88 -20.50 22.06
#